data_3d7f5eb2e6ed5669a271287a57a8671b
#
_entry.id   3d7f5eb2e6ed5669a271287a57a8671b
#
_cell.length_a   1.000
_cell.length_b   1.000
_cell.length_c   1.000
_cell.angle_alpha   90.00
_cell.angle_beta   90.00
_cell.angle_gamma   90.00
#
_symmetry.space_group_name_H-M   'P 1'
#
loop_
_entity.id
_entity.type
_entity.pdbx_description
1 polymer ?
#
loop_
_entity_poly.entity_id
_entity_poly.type
_entity_poly.pdbx_seq_one_letter_code
_entity_poly.pdbx_strand_id
1 'polypeptide(L)'
;MGLLLSGNSFANDNRKCINETGFVSDKFNFSKTIKFEDPENTLIFMYHHGGAAEEARTSDCVFYEENIKNAIKLTKEDFGTKYSYLYVVNTKPLYGDAYKDRKNKTKWKAFPVGEYPGKTKIEKKIDLINEINENFYSQGIKPENIITTGHSNGGYASLLYTARHPDKVRGAIAYHPACCGKLTKSDIATEKGRIKWLKDENWKCPIKEKGKYPCAEAFWTFRSKIIDEILSNKNLKAVVIHNNDDPYDGEHSEWLKEIKTVKFIETPGKKDKWKINGKSCKSWKPFGHNVHTSPCMSEYFPEIVAYFK
;
A
#
# COMPACT_ATOMS: atom_id res chain seq x y z
N MET A 1 44.94 -7.63 -27.50
CA MET A 1 44.13 -8.28 -26.46
C MET A 1 43.68 -7.18 -25.51
N GLY A 2 42.55 -6.56 -25.79
CA GLY A 2 42.04 -5.39 -25.06
C GLY A 2 40.92 -5.82 -24.11
N LEU A 3 41.16 -5.68 -22.80
CA LEU A 3 40.16 -5.84 -21.77
C LEU A 3 39.18 -4.64 -21.84
N LEU A 4 37.97 -4.91 -22.30
CA LEU A 4 36.85 -3.98 -22.11
C LEU A 4 36.37 -4.10 -20.65
N LEU A 5 36.80 -3.18 -19.82
CA LEU A 5 36.20 -2.93 -18.52
C LEU A 5 34.82 -2.30 -18.75
N SER A 6 33.79 -3.13 -18.66
CA SER A 6 32.42 -2.65 -18.56
C SER A 6 32.23 -1.97 -17.21
N GLY A 7 32.45 -0.65 -17.19
CA GLY A 7 32.10 0.19 -16.06
C GLY A 7 30.59 0.17 -15.88
N ASN A 8 30.09 -0.50 -14.84
CA ASN A 8 28.75 -0.25 -14.32
C ASN A 8 28.73 1.19 -13.79
N SER A 9 28.28 2.11 -14.63
CA SER A 9 27.90 3.44 -14.14
C SER A 9 26.70 3.27 -13.22
N PHE A 10 26.93 3.26 -11.92
CA PHE A 10 25.89 3.57 -10.96
C PHE A 10 25.47 5.01 -11.26
N ALA A 11 24.38 5.16 -11.99
CA ALA A 11 23.76 6.47 -12.14
C ALA A 11 23.47 6.98 -10.73
N ASN A 12 24.10 8.08 -10.35
CA ASN A 12 23.81 8.80 -9.11
C ASN A 12 22.33 9.17 -9.19
N ASP A 13 21.51 8.48 -8.39
CA ASP A 13 20.06 8.69 -8.37
C ASP A 13 19.77 9.96 -7.56
N ASN A 14 19.79 11.12 -8.26
CA ASN A 14 19.52 12.44 -7.69
C ASN A 14 18.04 12.64 -7.33
N ARG A 15 17.23 11.59 -7.31
CA ARG A 15 15.81 11.67 -6.93
C ARG A 15 15.68 12.03 -5.45
N LYS A 16 14.83 13.00 -5.17
CA LYS A 16 14.48 13.35 -3.79
C LYS A 16 13.83 12.18 -3.07
N CYS A 17 14.25 11.94 -1.84
CA CYS A 17 13.88 10.78 -1.05
C CYS A 17 13.60 11.13 0.40
N ILE A 18 12.56 10.50 0.99
CA ILE A 18 12.23 10.55 2.42
C ILE A 18 12.29 9.12 2.97
N ASN A 19 13.02 8.96 4.08
CA ASN A 19 13.21 7.68 4.77
C ASN A 19 12.64 7.64 6.18
N GLU A 20 11.94 8.67 6.58
CA GLU A 20 11.41 8.84 7.92
C GLU A 20 9.89 8.93 7.92
N THR A 21 9.29 8.72 9.08
CA THR A 21 7.87 8.99 9.34
C THR A 21 7.68 10.45 9.70
N GLY A 22 6.73 11.15 9.05
CA GLY A 22 6.46 12.56 9.30
C GLY A 22 5.68 13.24 8.18
N PHE A 23 5.60 14.56 8.24
CA PHE A 23 4.86 15.40 7.31
C PHE A 23 5.65 15.72 6.05
N VAL A 24 4.95 15.79 4.93
CA VAL A 24 5.53 16.15 3.63
C VAL A 24 4.74 17.30 3.03
N SER A 25 5.45 18.39 2.72
CA SER A 25 4.86 19.55 2.07
C SER A 25 4.73 19.35 0.54
N ASP A 26 4.05 20.29 -0.10
CA ASP A 26 3.89 20.35 -1.56
C ASP A 26 5.21 20.55 -2.33
N LYS A 27 6.24 21.07 -1.68
CA LYS A 27 7.61 21.19 -2.21
C LYS A 27 8.47 19.98 -1.90
N PHE A 28 7.86 18.90 -1.42
CA PHE A 28 8.56 17.69 -0.97
C PHE A 28 9.57 17.96 0.17
N ASN A 29 9.28 18.93 1.04
CA ASN A 29 10.04 19.15 2.26
C ASN A 29 9.47 18.28 3.38
N PHE A 30 10.37 17.68 4.15
CA PHE A 30 10.02 16.80 5.26
C PHE A 30 10.11 17.52 6.59
N SER A 31 9.18 17.22 7.50
CA SER A 31 9.22 17.62 8.90
C SER A 31 8.71 16.48 9.79
N LYS A 32 9.42 16.16 10.86
CA LYS A 32 8.96 15.14 11.82
C LYS A 32 7.68 15.56 12.54
N THR A 33 7.57 16.84 12.82
CA THR A 33 6.44 17.42 13.56
C THR A 33 6.03 18.74 12.95
N ILE A 34 4.77 19.08 13.08
CA ILE A 34 4.22 20.41 12.81
C ILE A 34 3.36 20.84 14.00
N LYS A 35 3.19 22.14 14.17
CA LYS A 35 2.20 22.69 15.08
C LYS A 35 0.92 22.92 14.29
N PHE A 36 -0.16 22.31 14.70
CA PHE A 36 -1.47 22.56 14.10
C PHE A 36 -2.03 23.91 14.58
N GLU A 37 -2.39 24.76 13.63
CA GLU A 37 -3.03 26.06 13.94
C GLU A 37 -4.49 25.88 14.36
N ASP A 38 -5.18 24.92 13.73
CA ASP A 38 -6.59 24.64 13.96
C ASP A 38 -6.81 23.11 13.82
N PRO A 39 -6.48 22.33 14.87
CA PRO A 39 -6.52 20.86 14.82
C PRO A 39 -7.91 20.32 14.44
N GLU A 40 -8.98 20.96 14.94
CA GLU A 40 -10.35 20.51 14.67
C GLU A 40 -10.77 20.64 13.21
N ASN A 41 -10.14 21.57 12.46
CA ASN A 41 -10.39 21.80 11.04
C ASN A 41 -9.20 21.37 10.17
N THR A 42 -8.40 20.42 10.67
CA THR A 42 -7.23 19.88 10.00
C THR A 42 -7.44 18.44 9.56
N LEU A 43 -7.31 18.16 8.27
CA LEU A 43 -7.36 16.82 7.68
C LEU A 43 -5.96 16.23 7.54
N ILE A 44 -5.79 15.00 7.96
CA ILE A 44 -4.54 14.24 7.81
C ILE A 44 -4.74 13.09 6.81
N PHE A 45 -3.94 13.08 5.75
CA PHE A 45 -3.78 11.91 4.89
C PHE A 45 -2.59 11.10 5.38
N MET A 46 -2.84 9.96 6.01
CA MET A 46 -1.80 9.06 6.51
C MET A 46 -1.42 8.06 5.43
N TYR A 47 -0.27 8.24 4.79
CA TYR A 47 0.16 7.44 3.64
C TYR A 47 1.15 6.35 4.02
N HIS A 48 0.78 5.11 3.73
CA HIS A 48 1.59 3.90 3.94
C HIS A 48 2.19 3.42 2.62
N HIS A 49 3.50 3.14 2.62
CA HIS A 49 4.15 2.57 1.43
C HIS A 49 3.82 1.09 1.23
N GLY A 50 4.04 0.60 0.01
CA GLY A 50 3.88 -0.81 -0.35
C GLY A 50 5.05 -1.69 0.09
N GLY A 51 4.87 -3.00 -0.04
CA GLY A 51 5.85 -3.99 0.35
C GLY A 51 7.19 -3.92 -0.41
N ALA A 52 7.20 -3.42 -1.64
CA ALA A 52 8.43 -3.26 -2.42
C ALA A 52 9.40 -2.24 -1.80
N ALA A 53 8.88 -1.18 -1.19
CA ALA A 53 9.70 -0.22 -0.45
C ALA A 53 10.28 -0.85 0.83
N GLU A 54 9.57 -1.81 1.42
CA GLU A 54 10.05 -2.60 2.56
C GLU A 54 11.19 -3.54 2.16
N GLU A 55 11.16 -4.02 0.91
CA GLU A 55 12.11 -4.98 0.36
C GLU A 55 13.19 -4.31 -0.52
N ALA A 56 13.17 -2.98 -0.68
CA ALA A 56 14.04 -2.27 -1.61
C ALA A 56 15.51 -2.67 -1.46
N ARG A 57 16.05 -3.19 -2.56
CA ARG A 57 17.31 -3.93 -2.56
C ARG A 57 18.55 -3.04 -2.61
N THR A 58 18.41 -1.83 -3.06
CA THR A 58 19.55 -0.99 -3.47
C THR A 58 19.47 0.45 -3.00
N SER A 59 18.29 0.95 -2.65
CA SER A 59 18.14 2.31 -2.13
C SER A 59 17.59 2.27 -0.71
N ASP A 60 18.14 3.09 0.14
CA ASP A 60 17.57 3.33 1.46
C ASP A 60 16.27 4.15 1.40
N CYS A 61 15.81 4.49 0.19
CA CYS A 61 14.65 5.31 -0.03
C CYS A 61 13.34 4.54 0.16
N VAL A 62 12.47 5.11 0.99
CA VAL A 62 11.11 4.62 1.21
C VAL A 62 10.11 5.37 0.34
N PHE A 63 10.21 6.70 0.31
CA PHE A 63 9.32 7.55 -0.43
C PHE A 63 10.12 8.43 -1.40
N TYR A 64 10.10 8.08 -2.68
CA TYR A 64 10.50 9.00 -3.73
C TYR A 64 9.38 10.01 -3.99
N GLU A 65 9.75 11.23 -4.41
CA GLU A 65 8.79 12.28 -4.75
C GLU A 65 7.71 11.77 -5.72
N GLU A 66 8.11 11.04 -6.75
CA GLU A 66 7.20 10.52 -7.77
C GLU A 66 6.18 9.50 -7.22
N ASN A 67 6.54 8.74 -6.17
CA ASN A 67 5.63 7.77 -5.56
C ASN A 67 4.47 8.43 -4.81
N ILE A 68 4.72 9.58 -4.18
CA ILE A 68 3.73 10.24 -3.33
C ILE A 68 3.22 11.57 -3.90
N LYS A 69 3.69 11.96 -5.08
CA LYS A 69 3.32 13.21 -5.73
C LYS A 69 1.81 13.41 -5.88
N ASN A 70 1.09 12.35 -6.24
CA ASN A 70 -0.36 12.43 -6.36
C ASN A 70 -1.05 12.48 -4.99
N ALA A 71 -0.50 11.80 -3.97
CA ALA A 71 -1.00 11.95 -2.60
C ALA A 71 -0.80 13.39 -2.10
N ILE A 72 0.35 14.02 -2.37
CA ILE A 72 0.60 15.43 -2.08
C ILE A 72 -0.42 16.34 -2.78
N LYS A 73 -0.69 16.09 -4.08
CA LYS A 73 -1.68 16.89 -4.82
C LYS A 73 -3.08 16.73 -4.26
N LEU A 74 -3.45 15.51 -3.86
CA LEU A 74 -4.77 15.25 -3.31
C LEU A 74 -5.03 16.01 -2.01
N THR A 75 -4.00 16.30 -1.20
CA THR A 75 -4.17 17.13 0.01
C THR A 75 -4.55 18.58 -0.28
N LYS A 76 -4.45 19.03 -1.54
CA LYS A 76 -4.82 20.39 -1.95
C LYS A 76 -6.26 20.51 -2.40
N GLU A 77 -6.94 19.39 -2.57
CA GLU A 77 -8.35 19.37 -2.91
C GLU A 77 -9.20 19.76 -1.68
N ASP A 78 -10.38 20.31 -1.95
CA ASP A 78 -11.30 20.74 -0.90
C ASP A 78 -12.07 19.57 -0.30
N PHE A 79 -11.69 19.13 0.88
CA PHE A 79 -12.38 18.11 1.68
C PHE A 79 -13.29 18.69 2.76
N GLY A 80 -13.54 20.00 2.72
CA GLY A 80 -14.36 20.70 3.72
C GLY A 80 -13.61 21.01 5.02
N THR A 81 -12.27 20.94 5.02
CA THR A 81 -11.40 21.34 6.15
C THR A 81 -10.54 22.53 5.77
N LYS A 82 -10.12 23.32 6.76
CA LYS A 82 -9.30 24.52 6.54
C LYS A 82 -7.86 24.19 6.15
N TYR A 83 -7.31 23.12 6.73
CA TYR A 83 -5.95 22.65 6.49
C TYR A 83 -5.96 21.18 6.10
N SER A 84 -4.99 20.78 5.28
CA SER A 84 -4.77 19.38 4.92
C SER A 84 -3.28 19.07 4.82
N TYR A 85 -2.87 17.95 5.38
CA TYR A 85 -1.47 17.53 5.42
C TYR A 85 -1.30 16.09 4.98
N LEU A 86 -0.18 15.81 4.28
CA LEU A 86 0.27 14.46 4.02
C LEU A 86 1.25 14.04 5.12
N TYR A 87 0.94 12.95 5.80
CA TYR A 87 1.79 12.28 6.77
C TYR A 87 2.22 10.93 6.23
N VAL A 88 3.50 10.75 5.95
CA VAL A 88 4.05 9.48 5.44
C VAL A 88 4.51 8.60 6.59
N VAL A 89 4.23 7.29 6.49
CA VAL A 89 4.55 6.32 7.52
C VAL A 89 5.57 5.31 7.00
N ASN A 90 6.80 5.43 7.49
CA ASN A 90 7.84 4.45 7.21
C ASN A 90 7.69 3.25 8.14
N THR A 91 7.33 2.11 7.58
CA THR A 91 7.14 0.86 8.33
C THR A 91 8.37 -0.06 8.30
N LYS A 92 9.47 0.33 7.64
CA LYS A 92 10.72 -0.47 7.63
C LYS A 92 11.22 -0.83 9.02
N PRO A 93 11.22 0.08 10.02
CA PRO A 93 11.70 -0.24 11.36
C PRO A 93 10.93 -1.36 12.06
N LEU A 94 9.67 -1.60 11.68
CA LEU A 94 8.83 -2.65 12.27
C LEU A 94 9.31 -4.08 11.98
N TYR A 95 10.19 -4.23 10.99
CA TYR A 95 10.61 -5.56 10.50
C TYR A 95 11.96 -6.01 11.05
N GLY A 96 12.65 -5.14 11.80
CA GLY A 96 13.90 -5.45 12.49
C GLY A 96 14.95 -6.12 11.60
N ASP A 97 15.69 -7.08 12.17
CA ASP A 97 16.75 -7.81 11.47
C ASP A 97 16.26 -8.75 10.36
N ALA A 98 14.96 -9.10 10.34
CA ALA A 98 14.39 -9.85 9.22
C ALA A 98 14.57 -9.08 7.88
N TYR A 99 14.72 -7.76 7.95
CA TYR A 99 15.03 -6.93 6.80
C TYR A 99 16.51 -7.01 6.38
N LYS A 100 17.43 -7.13 7.34
CA LYS A 100 18.89 -7.23 7.09
C LYS A 100 19.31 -8.58 6.54
N ASP A 101 18.52 -9.62 6.79
CA ASP A 101 18.87 -11.01 6.48
C ASP A 101 18.49 -11.44 5.05
N ARG A 102 18.64 -10.52 4.08
CA ARG A 102 18.38 -10.78 2.66
C ARG A 102 19.31 -11.82 2.06
N LYS A 103 20.53 -11.97 2.58
CA LYS A 103 21.48 -12.99 2.14
C LYS A 103 20.96 -14.39 2.44
N ASN A 104 20.20 -14.56 3.50
CA ASN A 104 19.62 -15.84 3.90
C ASN A 104 18.27 -16.17 3.27
N LYS A 105 17.77 -15.33 2.35
CA LYS A 105 16.61 -15.61 1.46
C LYS A 105 15.34 -16.15 2.15
N THR A 106 15.14 -15.92 3.44
CA THR A 106 13.93 -16.38 4.12
C THR A 106 12.83 -15.33 4.07
N LYS A 107 12.23 -15.16 2.89
CA LYS A 107 10.98 -14.40 2.67
C LYS A 107 9.93 -14.72 3.75
N TRP A 108 10.01 -15.89 4.31
CA TRP A 108 9.08 -16.48 5.26
C TRP A 108 9.43 -16.27 6.73
N LYS A 109 10.57 -15.67 7.08
CA LYS A 109 10.84 -15.27 8.48
C LYS A 109 9.81 -14.28 9.03
N ALA A 110 9.12 -13.56 8.15
CA ALA A 110 8.01 -12.67 8.53
C ALA A 110 6.67 -13.41 8.71
N PHE A 111 6.63 -14.69 8.37
CA PHE A 111 5.48 -15.58 8.50
C PHE A 111 5.98 -16.89 9.07
N PRO A 112 6.05 -17.04 10.37
CA PRO A 112 6.38 -18.32 10.97
C PRO A 112 5.32 -19.34 10.57
N VAL A 113 5.78 -20.53 10.21
CA VAL A 113 4.94 -21.69 9.92
C VAL A 113 4.68 -22.40 11.25
N GLY A 114 3.43 -22.64 11.54
CA GLY A 114 2.98 -23.16 12.82
C GLY A 114 2.27 -22.09 13.66
N GLU A 115 2.02 -22.35 14.91
CA GLU A 115 1.44 -21.36 15.82
C GLU A 115 2.32 -20.10 15.85
N TYR A 116 1.75 -18.99 15.42
CA TYR A 116 2.43 -17.73 15.24
C TYR A 116 2.97 -17.20 16.57
N PRO A 117 4.27 -17.11 16.79
CA PRO A 117 4.79 -16.40 17.95
C PRO A 117 4.83 -14.88 17.72
N GLY A 118 4.09 -14.32 16.74
CA GLY A 118 4.14 -12.87 16.48
C GLY A 118 3.17 -12.37 15.42
N LYS A 119 2.94 -11.05 15.43
CA LYS A 119 2.07 -10.36 14.48
C LYS A 119 2.66 -10.35 13.07
N THR A 120 1.80 -10.48 12.07
CA THR A 120 2.15 -10.32 10.65
C THR A 120 2.59 -8.89 10.33
N LYS A 121 3.21 -8.67 9.16
CA LYS A 121 3.57 -7.32 8.71
C LYS A 121 2.37 -6.38 8.66
N ILE A 122 1.22 -6.85 8.19
CA ILE A 122 0.00 -6.05 8.11
C ILE A 122 -0.49 -5.72 9.51
N GLU A 123 -0.53 -6.67 10.42
CA GLU A 123 -0.95 -6.43 11.80
C GLU A 123 -0.03 -5.44 12.53
N LYS A 124 1.29 -5.53 12.32
CA LYS A 124 2.22 -4.51 12.83
C LYS A 124 1.95 -3.12 12.26
N LYS A 125 1.55 -3.02 10.98
CA LYS A 125 1.12 -1.73 10.41
C LYS A 125 -0.16 -1.23 11.05
N ILE A 126 -1.13 -2.09 11.31
CA ILE A 126 -2.37 -1.73 12.00
C ILE A 126 -2.09 -1.16 13.39
N ASP A 127 -1.20 -1.80 14.16
CA ASP A 127 -0.80 -1.28 15.47
C ASP A 127 -0.16 0.11 15.36
N LEU A 128 0.75 0.30 14.39
CA LEU A 128 1.40 1.59 14.18
C LEU A 128 0.41 2.67 13.72
N ILE A 129 -0.55 2.33 12.87
CA ILE A 129 -1.63 3.26 12.48
C ILE A 129 -2.40 3.70 13.72
N ASN A 130 -2.74 2.76 14.61
CA ASN A 130 -3.46 3.08 15.82
C ASN A 130 -2.65 4.00 16.75
N GLU A 131 -1.37 3.70 16.97
CA GLU A 131 -0.46 4.52 17.76
C GLU A 131 -0.35 5.96 17.23
N ILE A 132 -0.18 6.11 15.92
CA ILE A 132 -0.09 7.42 15.28
C ILE A 132 -1.42 8.18 15.41
N ASN A 133 -2.56 7.51 15.23
CA ASN A 133 -3.87 8.13 15.38
C ASN A 133 -4.10 8.64 16.82
N GLU A 134 -3.76 7.84 17.84
CA GLU A 134 -3.86 8.27 19.23
C GLU A 134 -3.01 9.53 19.51
N ASN A 135 -1.82 9.60 18.87
CA ASN A 135 -0.99 10.81 18.96
C ASN A 135 -1.66 12.02 18.29
N PHE A 136 -2.33 11.84 17.13
CA PHE A 136 -3.07 12.93 16.50
C PHE A 136 -4.28 13.36 17.34
N TYR A 137 -5.02 12.44 17.93
CA TYR A 137 -6.15 12.76 18.81
C TYR A 137 -5.70 13.56 20.03
N SER A 138 -4.54 13.22 20.63
CA SER A 138 -3.98 13.97 21.74
C SER A 138 -3.60 15.41 21.38
N GLN A 139 -3.42 15.70 20.09
CA GLN A 139 -3.17 17.03 19.55
C GLN A 139 -4.44 17.74 19.07
N GLY A 140 -5.63 17.16 19.28
CA GLY A 140 -6.92 17.74 18.94
C GLY A 140 -7.42 17.44 17.52
N ILE A 141 -6.74 16.61 16.74
CA ILE A 141 -7.25 16.12 15.45
C ILE A 141 -8.42 15.17 15.73
N LYS A 142 -9.54 15.36 15.04
CA LYS A 142 -10.71 14.49 15.18
C LYS A 142 -10.58 13.22 14.32
N PRO A 143 -11.17 12.09 14.73
CA PRO A 143 -11.18 10.85 13.92
C PRO A 143 -11.71 11.07 12.49
N GLU A 144 -12.81 11.82 12.34
CA GLU A 144 -13.38 12.16 11.04
C GLU A 144 -12.48 13.06 10.16
N ASN A 145 -11.37 13.53 10.70
CA ASN A 145 -10.35 14.30 10.01
C ASN A 145 -9.08 13.49 9.71
N ILE A 146 -9.15 12.17 9.75
CA ILE A 146 -8.06 11.29 9.35
C ILE A 146 -8.53 10.37 8.23
N ILE A 147 -7.80 10.38 7.10
CA ILE A 147 -7.96 9.42 6.01
C ILE A 147 -6.70 8.56 5.98
N THR A 148 -6.86 7.24 6.20
CA THR A 148 -5.75 6.30 5.98
C THR A 148 -5.60 6.05 4.50
N THR A 149 -4.39 6.09 3.99
CA THR A 149 -4.14 5.87 2.58
C THR A 149 -2.86 5.07 2.36
N GLY A 150 -2.75 4.41 1.23
CA GLY A 150 -1.52 3.69 0.91
C GLY A 150 -1.59 2.92 -0.39
N HIS A 151 -0.42 2.43 -0.76
CA HIS A 151 -0.23 1.65 -1.98
C HIS A 151 0.07 0.18 -1.65
N SER A 152 -0.44 -0.75 -2.46
CA SER A 152 -0.12 -2.17 -2.35
C SER A 152 -0.45 -2.72 -0.94
N ASN A 153 0.51 -3.28 -0.25
CA ASN A 153 0.38 -3.72 1.14
C ASN A 153 -0.02 -2.57 2.10
N GLY A 154 0.39 -1.33 1.83
CA GLY A 154 -0.06 -0.15 2.57
C GLY A 154 -1.55 0.15 2.34
N GLY A 155 -2.03 0.00 1.12
CA GLY A 155 -3.46 0.11 0.80
C GLY A 155 -4.30 -0.96 1.49
N TYR A 156 -3.78 -2.19 1.54
CA TYR A 156 -4.43 -3.29 2.27
C TYR A 156 -4.51 -3.02 3.78
N ALA A 157 -3.43 -2.51 4.37
CA ALA A 157 -3.41 -2.12 5.78
C ALA A 157 -4.41 -1.00 6.08
N SER A 158 -4.54 -0.02 5.17
CA SER A 158 -5.52 1.07 5.31
C SER A 158 -6.96 0.56 5.29
N LEU A 159 -7.29 -0.36 4.38
CA LEU A 159 -8.62 -1.00 4.33
C LEU A 159 -8.91 -1.79 5.60
N LEU A 160 -7.97 -2.63 6.05
CA LEU A 160 -8.13 -3.46 7.23
C LEU A 160 -8.26 -2.62 8.51
N TYR A 161 -7.45 -1.57 8.64
CA TYR A 161 -7.57 -0.65 9.78
C TYR A 161 -8.94 0.01 9.82
N THR A 162 -9.41 0.55 8.71
CA THR A 162 -10.72 1.19 8.62
C THR A 162 -11.87 0.19 8.87
N ALA A 163 -11.72 -1.06 8.44
CA ALA A 163 -12.71 -2.09 8.73
C ALA A 163 -12.78 -2.44 10.23
N ARG A 164 -11.64 -2.49 10.92
CA ARG A 164 -11.56 -2.78 12.37
C ARG A 164 -11.97 -1.60 13.23
N HIS A 165 -11.70 -0.39 12.76
CA HIS A 165 -11.85 0.85 13.54
C HIS A 165 -12.57 1.93 12.72
N PRO A 166 -13.83 1.70 12.30
CA PRO A 166 -14.56 2.62 11.42
C PRO A 166 -14.86 3.98 12.06
N ASP A 167 -14.84 4.05 13.38
CA ASP A 167 -15.03 5.25 14.20
C ASP A 167 -13.74 6.05 14.46
N LYS A 168 -12.60 5.49 14.11
CA LYS A 168 -11.28 6.10 14.34
C LYS A 168 -10.71 6.84 13.13
N VAL A 169 -11.37 6.80 12.00
CA VAL A 169 -10.95 7.49 10.78
C VAL A 169 -12.15 7.87 9.92
N ARG A 170 -12.00 8.89 9.08
CA ARG A 170 -12.98 9.24 8.05
C ARG A 170 -13.19 8.10 7.06
N GLY A 171 -12.14 7.34 6.77
CA GLY A 171 -12.14 6.19 5.86
C GLY A 171 -10.78 5.91 5.26
N ALA A 172 -10.75 5.10 4.20
CA ALA A 172 -9.51 4.69 3.52
C ALA A 172 -9.45 5.09 2.04
N ILE A 173 -8.24 5.39 1.53
CA ILE A 173 -7.95 5.44 0.10
C ILE A 173 -6.88 4.40 -0.19
N ALA A 174 -7.24 3.33 -0.89
CA ALA A 174 -6.36 2.23 -1.19
C ALA A 174 -5.94 2.22 -2.67
N TYR A 175 -4.68 2.50 -2.93
CA TYR A 175 -4.11 2.43 -4.28
C TYR A 175 -3.60 1.02 -4.54
N HIS A 176 -4.24 0.30 -5.47
CA HIS A 176 -3.86 -1.05 -5.88
C HIS A 176 -3.56 -1.95 -4.67
N PRO A 177 -4.54 -2.12 -3.75
CA PRO A 177 -4.33 -2.89 -2.54
C PRO A 177 -3.94 -4.31 -2.91
N ALA A 178 -2.80 -4.76 -2.42
CA ALA A 178 -2.29 -6.10 -2.67
C ALA A 178 -1.66 -6.68 -1.41
N CYS A 179 -2.02 -7.92 -1.10
CA CYS A 179 -1.45 -8.67 0.00
C CYS A 179 -1.00 -10.05 -0.46
N CYS A 180 0.12 -10.44 0.12
CA CYS A 180 0.48 -11.84 0.21
C CYS A 180 0.87 -12.50 -1.14
N GLY A 181 1.70 -11.81 -1.95
CA GLY A 181 2.30 -12.37 -3.16
C GLY A 181 1.52 -12.06 -4.45
N LYS A 182 2.02 -12.60 -5.55
CA LYS A 182 1.34 -12.51 -6.84
C LYS A 182 0.23 -13.55 -6.89
N LEU A 183 -0.96 -13.09 -7.19
CA LEU A 183 -2.14 -13.92 -7.27
C LEU A 183 -2.95 -13.47 -8.47
N THR A 184 -3.42 -14.39 -9.29
CA THR A 184 -4.28 -14.09 -10.44
C THR A 184 -5.64 -14.76 -10.28
N LYS A 185 -6.65 -14.29 -10.99
CA LYS A 185 -7.99 -14.89 -10.97
C LYS A 185 -7.94 -16.39 -11.30
N SER A 186 -7.06 -16.79 -12.21
CA SER A 186 -6.85 -18.18 -12.56
C SER A 186 -6.25 -19.01 -11.41
N ASP A 187 -5.49 -18.39 -10.50
CA ASP A 187 -4.87 -19.10 -9.38
C ASP A 187 -5.89 -19.53 -8.33
N ILE A 188 -7.02 -18.83 -8.21
CA ILE A 188 -8.06 -19.15 -7.23
C ILE A 188 -9.31 -19.79 -7.86
N ALA A 189 -9.52 -19.64 -9.16
CA ALA A 189 -10.71 -20.15 -9.85
C ALA A 189 -10.79 -21.68 -9.88
N THR A 190 -9.66 -22.36 -9.71
CA THR A 190 -9.59 -23.82 -9.78
C THR A 190 -8.64 -24.39 -8.74
N GLU A 191 -8.90 -25.62 -8.29
CA GLU A 191 -8.01 -26.35 -7.36
C GLU A 191 -6.61 -26.53 -7.98
N LYS A 192 -6.52 -26.78 -9.28
CA LYS A 192 -5.24 -26.88 -9.99
C LYS A 192 -4.45 -25.55 -9.95
N GLY A 193 -5.12 -24.43 -10.13
CA GLY A 193 -4.52 -23.10 -10.01
C GLY A 193 -4.04 -22.83 -8.59
N ARG A 194 -4.86 -23.15 -7.59
CA ARG A 194 -4.48 -23.01 -6.19
C ARG A 194 -3.24 -23.83 -5.84
N ILE A 195 -3.17 -25.10 -6.23
CA ILE A 195 -2.00 -25.95 -6.00
C ILE A 195 -0.76 -25.40 -6.70
N LYS A 196 -0.90 -24.93 -7.94
CA LYS A 196 0.20 -24.29 -8.66
C LYS A 196 0.72 -23.08 -7.89
N TRP A 197 -0.16 -22.19 -7.44
CA TRP A 197 0.21 -21.02 -6.66
C TRP A 197 0.91 -21.40 -5.35
N LEU A 198 0.36 -22.36 -4.60
CA LEU A 198 0.98 -22.86 -3.37
C LEU A 198 2.42 -23.34 -3.61
N LYS A 199 2.63 -24.11 -4.67
CA LYS A 199 3.96 -24.60 -5.06
C LYS A 199 4.90 -23.44 -5.41
N ASP A 200 4.44 -22.50 -6.22
CA ASP A 200 5.23 -21.37 -6.69
C ASP A 200 5.59 -20.41 -5.55
N GLU A 201 4.70 -20.22 -4.58
CA GLU A 201 4.94 -19.34 -3.43
C GLU A 201 5.70 -20.03 -2.29
N ASN A 202 5.71 -21.36 -2.21
CA ASN A 202 6.38 -22.13 -1.12
C ASN A 202 7.88 -22.35 -1.33
N TRP A 203 8.45 -21.93 -2.45
CA TRP A 203 9.82 -22.28 -2.84
C TRP A 203 10.91 -21.85 -1.83
N LYS A 204 10.67 -20.80 -1.05
CA LYS A 204 11.56 -20.32 0.01
C LYS A 204 11.18 -20.80 1.42
N CYS A 205 10.19 -21.68 1.53
CA CYS A 205 9.79 -22.21 2.81
C CYS A 205 10.93 -23.02 3.44
N PRO A 206 11.28 -22.79 4.71
CA PRO A 206 12.32 -23.57 5.38
C PRO A 206 11.90 -25.02 5.63
N ILE A 207 10.61 -25.28 5.70
CA ILE A 207 10.04 -26.62 5.90
C ILE A 207 9.89 -27.29 4.54
N LYS A 208 10.53 -28.43 4.35
CA LYS A 208 10.50 -29.22 3.10
C LYS A 208 9.80 -30.54 3.37
N GLU A 209 8.54 -30.62 2.99
CA GLU A 209 7.76 -31.85 3.01
C GLU A 209 7.20 -32.13 1.61
N LYS A 210 7.38 -33.38 1.14
CA LYS A 210 6.91 -33.74 -0.21
C LYS A 210 5.41 -33.58 -0.31
N GLY A 211 4.95 -32.82 -1.30
CA GLY A 211 3.54 -32.60 -1.57
C GLY A 211 2.81 -31.65 -0.60
N LYS A 212 3.55 -31.02 0.34
CA LYS A 212 3.01 -30.01 1.25
C LYS A 212 3.61 -28.63 1.00
N TYR A 213 2.86 -27.59 1.28
CA TYR A 213 3.25 -26.20 1.03
C TYR A 213 2.95 -25.31 2.28
N PRO A 214 3.52 -25.67 3.45
CA PRO A 214 3.07 -25.12 4.73
C PRO A 214 3.17 -23.60 4.82
N CYS A 215 4.22 -22.99 4.24
CA CYS A 215 4.35 -21.53 4.25
C CYS A 215 3.31 -20.85 3.35
N ALA A 216 3.09 -21.38 2.15
CA ALA A 216 2.12 -20.83 1.22
C ALA A 216 0.68 -21.05 1.69
N GLU A 217 0.38 -22.18 2.32
CA GLU A 217 -0.91 -22.46 2.94
C GLU A 217 -1.21 -21.49 4.09
N ALA A 218 -0.23 -21.22 4.95
CA ALA A 218 -0.37 -20.21 6.00
C ALA A 218 -0.67 -18.81 5.44
N PHE A 219 -0.03 -18.45 4.33
CA PHE A 219 -0.30 -17.21 3.60
C PHE A 219 -1.70 -17.14 3.04
N TRP A 220 -2.14 -18.22 2.42
CA TRP A 220 -3.48 -18.34 1.86
C TRP A 220 -4.55 -18.15 2.94
N THR A 221 -4.40 -18.88 4.04
CA THR A 221 -5.31 -18.80 5.19
C THR A 221 -5.35 -17.39 5.77
N PHE A 222 -4.18 -16.77 5.94
CA PHE A 222 -4.10 -15.40 6.45
C PHE A 222 -4.79 -14.39 5.51
N ARG A 223 -4.55 -14.51 4.19
CA ARG A 223 -5.20 -13.66 3.21
C ARG A 223 -6.72 -13.82 3.22
N SER A 224 -7.21 -15.06 3.22
CA SER A 224 -8.65 -15.36 3.30
C SER A 224 -9.27 -14.74 4.55
N LYS A 225 -8.64 -14.91 5.71
CA LYS A 225 -9.11 -14.33 6.97
C LYS A 225 -9.24 -12.80 6.90
N ILE A 226 -8.25 -12.10 6.30
CA ILE A 226 -8.30 -10.64 6.14
C ILE A 226 -9.45 -10.24 5.21
N ILE A 227 -9.65 -10.95 4.10
CA ILE A 227 -10.74 -10.67 3.16
C ILE A 227 -12.08 -10.82 3.87
N ASP A 228 -12.29 -11.94 4.58
CA ASP A 228 -13.53 -12.20 5.32
C ASP A 228 -13.77 -11.10 6.37
N GLU A 229 -12.74 -10.66 7.05
CA GLU A 229 -12.81 -9.59 8.04
C GLU A 229 -13.23 -8.25 7.42
N ILE A 230 -12.64 -7.88 6.30
CA ILE A 230 -13.01 -6.64 5.58
C ILE A 230 -14.43 -6.75 5.03
N LEU A 231 -14.81 -7.88 4.42
CA LEU A 231 -16.15 -8.14 3.88
C LEU A 231 -17.24 -8.14 4.96
N SER A 232 -16.90 -8.50 6.20
CA SER A 232 -17.86 -8.49 7.31
C SER A 232 -18.29 -7.07 7.69
N ASN A 233 -17.47 -6.06 7.40
CA ASN A 233 -17.82 -4.67 7.65
C ASN A 233 -18.59 -4.07 6.47
N LYS A 234 -19.92 -4.12 6.57
CA LYS A 234 -20.83 -3.57 5.53
C LYS A 234 -20.82 -2.04 5.42
N ASN A 235 -20.23 -1.36 6.40
CA ASN A 235 -20.13 0.10 6.47
C ASN A 235 -18.70 0.60 6.20
N LEU A 236 -17.84 -0.23 5.64
CA LEU A 236 -16.48 0.17 5.29
C LEU A 236 -16.49 1.39 4.35
N LYS A 237 -16.06 2.54 4.85
CA LYS A 237 -15.94 3.77 4.07
C LYS A 237 -14.56 3.82 3.38
N ALA A 238 -14.50 3.47 2.10
CA ALA A 238 -13.24 3.43 1.37
C ALA A 238 -13.38 3.76 -0.12
N VAL A 239 -12.33 4.39 -0.66
CA VAL A 239 -12.09 4.50 -2.11
C VAL A 239 -10.98 3.53 -2.48
N VAL A 240 -11.22 2.68 -3.46
CA VAL A 240 -10.25 1.73 -3.98
C VAL A 240 -9.93 2.09 -5.43
N ILE A 241 -8.65 2.38 -5.69
CA ILE A 241 -8.15 2.58 -7.05
C ILE A 241 -7.58 1.25 -7.53
N HIS A 242 -8.17 0.73 -8.58
CA HIS A 242 -7.91 -0.59 -9.12
C HIS A 242 -7.45 -0.55 -10.58
N ASN A 243 -6.73 -1.57 -11.01
CA ASN A 243 -6.35 -1.77 -12.42
C ASN A 243 -6.26 -3.26 -12.72
N ASN A 244 -6.98 -3.72 -13.74
CA ASN A 244 -6.99 -5.14 -14.12
C ASN A 244 -5.64 -5.66 -14.63
N ASP A 245 -4.74 -4.77 -15.08
CA ASP A 245 -3.37 -5.14 -15.46
C ASP A 245 -2.42 -5.23 -14.24
N ASP A 246 -2.92 -5.06 -13.01
CA ASP A 246 -2.10 -5.24 -11.80
C ASP A 246 -1.63 -6.68 -11.68
N PRO A 247 -0.31 -6.96 -11.74
CA PRO A 247 0.20 -8.33 -11.71
C PRO A 247 0.18 -8.97 -10.32
N TYR A 248 -0.20 -8.21 -9.27
CA TYR A 248 -0.20 -8.71 -7.90
C TYR A 248 -1.58 -9.12 -7.41
N ASP A 249 -2.56 -8.24 -7.55
CA ASP A 249 -3.89 -8.47 -7.01
C ASP A 249 -5.00 -7.87 -7.89
N GLY A 250 -4.70 -7.61 -9.19
CA GLY A 250 -5.62 -6.92 -10.09
C GLY A 250 -7.01 -7.51 -10.13
N GLU A 251 -7.15 -8.71 -10.65
CA GLU A 251 -8.44 -9.37 -10.78
C GLU A 251 -9.04 -9.85 -9.44
N HIS A 252 -8.27 -9.78 -8.36
CA HIS A 252 -8.68 -10.28 -7.04
C HIS A 252 -9.23 -9.21 -6.11
N SER A 253 -8.93 -7.94 -6.36
CA SER A 253 -9.53 -6.84 -5.59
C SER A 253 -11.00 -6.63 -5.91
N GLU A 254 -11.53 -7.34 -6.91
CA GLU A 254 -12.94 -7.24 -7.31
C GLU A 254 -13.93 -7.62 -6.19
N TRP A 255 -13.53 -8.45 -5.23
CA TRP A 255 -14.36 -8.75 -4.06
C TRP A 255 -14.73 -7.50 -3.24
N LEU A 256 -13.95 -6.42 -3.32
CA LEU A 256 -14.27 -5.15 -2.69
C LEU A 256 -15.51 -4.48 -3.29
N LYS A 257 -15.92 -4.84 -4.52
CA LYS A 257 -17.14 -4.37 -5.16
C LYS A 257 -18.42 -4.90 -4.46
N GLU A 258 -18.30 -5.97 -3.66
CA GLU A 258 -19.41 -6.53 -2.89
C GLU A 258 -19.82 -5.63 -1.72
N ILE A 259 -18.94 -4.73 -1.28
CA ILE A 259 -19.20 -3.79 -0.19
C ILE A 259 -19.78 -2.52 -0.79
N LYS A 260 -21.08 -2.29 -0.61
CA LYS A 260 -21.82 -1.17 -1.23
C LYS A 260 -21.28 0.21 -0.87
N THR A 261 -20.66 0.36 0.28
CA THR A 261 -20.07 1.60 0.76
C THR A 261 -18.66 1.84 0.23
N VAL A 262 -18.07 0.89 -0.49
CA VAL A 262 -16.78 1.09 -1.14
C VAL A 262 -16.96 1.72 -2.51
N LYS A 263 -16.31 2.85 -2.72
CA LYS A 263 -16.18 3.46 -4.04
C LYS A 263 -15.03 2.80 -4.79
N PHE A 264 -15.36 2.04 -5.81
CA PHE A 264 -14.39 1.31 -6.61
C PHE A 264 -14.12 2.08 -7.92
N ILE A 265 -12.87 2.52 -8.12
CA ILE A 265 -12.43 3.29 -9.29
C ILE A 265 -11.52 2.40 -10.13
N GLU A 266 -11.96 2.06 -11.33
CA GLU A 266 -11.15 1.33 -12.30
C GLU A 266 -10.36 2.31 -13.18
N THR A 267 -9.04 2.13 -13.19
CA THR A 267 -8.16 2.91 -14.07
C THR A 267 -7.94 2.18 -15.38
N PRO A 268 -7.78 2.90 -16.51
CA PRO A 268 -7.60 2.29 -17.82
C PRO A 268 -6.40 1.35 -17.88
N GLY A 269 -6.58 0.22 -18.54
CA GLY A 269 -5.54 -0.77 -18.76
C GLY A 269 -4.46 -0.28 -19.74
N LYS A 270 -3.36 -1.03 -19.82
CA LYS A 270 -2.24 -0.74 -20.71
C LYS A 270 -2.66 -0.67 -22.18
N LYS A 271 -3.64 -1.49 -22.57
CA LYS A 271 -4.17 -1.53 -23.95
C LYS A 271 -4.98 -0.29 -24.31
N ASP A 272 -5.57 0.36 -23.33
CA ASP A 272 -6.48 1.50 -23.52
C ASP A 272 -5.76 2.80 -23.85
N LYS A 273 -4.42 2.78 -23.88
CA LYS A 273 -3.57 3.94 -24.22
C LYS A 273 -4.00 5.20 -23.45
N TRP A 274 -4.21 5.04 -22.14
CA TRP A 274 -4.67 6.11 -21.26
C TRP A 274 -3.93 7.42 -21.49
N LYS A 275 -4.65 8.45 -21.86
CA LYS A 275 -4.12 9.77 -22.18
C LYS A 275 -5.02 10.86 -21.60
N ILE A 276 -4.41 11.94 -21.13
CA ILE A 276 -5.07 13.18 -20.78
C ILE A 276 -4.52 14.28 -21.66
N ASN A 277 -5.40 15.04 -22.32
CA ASN A 277 -5.00 16.14 -23.21
C ASN A 277 -3.88 15.73 -24.20
N GLY A 278 -4.00 14.53 -24.78
CA GLY A 278 -3.04 13.97 -25.72
C GLY A 278 -1.74 13.42 -25.10
N LYS A 279 -1.48 13.65 -23.81
CA LYS A 279 -0.30 13.15 -23.12
C LYS A 279 -0.53 11.76 -22.55
N SER A 280 0.43 10.86 -22.74
CA SER A 280 0.36 9.49 -22.21
C SER A 280 0.46 9.48 -20.68
N CYS A 281 -0.44 8.75 -20.04
CA CYS A 281 -0.48 8.52 -18.61
C CYS A 281 0.49 7.38 -18.24
N LYS A 282 1.79 7.69 -18.25
CA LYS A 282 2.81 6.74 -17.84
C LYS A 282 2.83 6.59 -16.33
N SER A 283 3.02 5.36 -15.85
CA SER A 283 3.29 5.05 -14.45
C SER A 283 4.61 4.27 -14.33
N TRP A 284 5.10 4.10 -13.10
CA TRP A 284 6.24 3.25 -12.87
C TRP A 284 5.90 1.78 -13.14
N LYS A 285 6.92 0.99 -13.44
CA LYS A 285 6.74 -0.47 -13.58
C LYS A 285 6.68 -1.14 -12.20
N PRO A 286 5.90 -2.23 -12.06
CA PRO A 286 5.04 -2.81 -13.10
C PRO A 286 3.81 -1.95 -13.36
N PHE A 287 3.41 -1.88 -14.63
CA PHE A 287 2.17 -1.22 -15.01
C PHE A 287 0.97 -1.89 -14.31
N GLY A 288 -0.08 -1.13 -14.07
CA GLY A 288 -1.22 -1.57 -13.27
C GLY A 288 -0.98 -1.37 -11.78
N HIS A 289 0.04 -1.97 -11.22
CA HIS A 289 0.33 -1.85 -9.78
C HIS A 289 0.80 -0.46 -9.35
N ASN A 290 1.47 0.28 -10.22
CA ASN A 290 2.00 1.60 -9.94
C ASN A 290 1.24 2.75 -10.62
N VAL A 291 0.00 2.54 -11.05
CA VAL A 291 -0.81 3.57 -11.72
C VAL A 291 -1.00 4.81 -10.83
N HIS A 292 -0.98 4.66 -9.51
CA HIS A 292 -1.01 5.78 -8.57
C HIS A 292 0.12 6.81 -8.79
N THR A 293 1.22 6.42 -9.46
CA THR A 293 2.31 7.35 -9.82
C THR A 293 2.04 8.10 -11.12
N SER A 294 1.00 7.73 -11.87
CA SER A 294 0.64 8.39 -13.12
C SER A 294 0.22 9.83 -12.89
N PRO A 295 0.67 10.79 -13.73
CA PRO A 295 0.19 12.16 -13.65
C PRO A 295 -1.32 12.28 -13.90
N CYS A 296 -1.92 11.27 -14.52
CA CYS A 296 -3.35 11.24 -14.81
C CYS A 296 -4.23 10.83 -13.61
N MET A 297 -3.65 10.45 -12.50
CA MET A 297 -4.43 10.14 -11.28
C MET A 297 -5.27 11.30 -10.79
N SER A 298 -4.88 12.53 -11.09
CA SER A 298 -5.66 13.72 -10.71
C SER A 298 -7.04 13.81 -11.37
N GLU A 299 -7.31 13.05 -12.44
CA GLU A 299 -8.67 12.96 -13.02
C GLU A 299 -9.70 12.40 -12.04
N TYR A 300 -9.26 11.53 -11.13
CA TYR A 300 -10.12 10.88 -10.15
C TYR A 300 -10.26 11.65 -8.83
N PHE A 301 -9.50 12.73 -8.65
CA PHE A 301 -9.57 13.52 -7.41
C PHE A 301 -10.96 14.07 -7.11
N PRO A 302 -11.70 14.67 -8.09
CA PRO A 302 -13.06 15.13 -7.82
C PRO A 302 -13.99 14.02 -7.31
N GLU A 303 -13.85 12.81 -7.84
CA GLU A 303 -14.64 11.66 -7.43
C GLU A 303 -14.26 11.16 -6.02
N ILE A 304 -12.97 11.17 -5.69
CA ILE A 304 -12.46 10.84 -4.35
C ILE A 304 -12.96 11.87 -3.33
N VAL A 305 -12.84 13.15 -3.66
CA VAL A 305 -13.32 14.26 -2.79
C VAL A 305 -14.81 14.15 -2.55
N ALA A 306 -15.61 13.99 -3.61
CA ALA A 306 -17.06 13.88 -3.50
C ALA A 306 -17.50 12.70 -2.62
N TYR A 307 -16.74 11.60 -2.62
CA TYR A 307 -17.02 10.45 -1.78
C TYR A 307 -16.78 10.72 -0.28
N PHE A 308 -15.80 11.56 0.06
CA PHE A 308 -15.45 11.86 1.45
C PHE A 308 -16.09 13.14 2.00
N LYS A 309 -16.67 13.99 1.18
CA LYS A 309 -17.53 15.12 1.61
C LYS A 309 -18.86 14.63 2.13
#